data_483abc4b489cf60d9a0ed594e42a67e2
#
_entry.id   483abc4b489cf60d9a0ed594e42a67e2
#
_cell.length_a   1.000
_cell.length_b   1.000
_cell.length_c   1.000
_cell.angle_alpha   90.00
_cell.angle_beta   90.00
_cell.angle_gamma   90.00
#
_symmetry.space_group_name_H-M   'P 1'
#
loop_
_entity.id
_entity.type
_entity.pdbx_description
1 polymer ?
#
loop_
_entity_poly.entity_id
_entity_poly.type
_entity_poly.pdbx_seq_one_letter_code
_entity_poly.pdbx_strand_id
1 'polypeptide(L)'
;MQKIILIELNEVPLRVFDRYVEERPHSHVARVMRGSRQYETITEDKIQLDPWISWPTMHRGVIDEKHQILHLGQILKDVDRQYPPIWALLKKDGRKVGVFGSLHSNNLPDDAKEYSFYVTDFFAHEVFAHPKELLPFQQLNITMTRESA
;
A
#
# COMPACT_ATOMS: atom_id res chain seq x y z
N MET A 1 16.17 -2.17 -17.80
CA MET A 1 14.88 -2.54 -17.15
C MET A 1 14.37 -1.32 -16.42
N GLN A 2 13.12 -0.91 -16.67
CA GLN A 2 12.51 0.25 -16.00
C GLN A 2 12.26 -0.06 -14.52
N LYS A 3 12.62 0.88 -13.65
CA LYS A 3 12.33 0.80 -12.21
C LYS A 3 11.07 1.62 -11.91
N ILE A 4 10.19 1.10 -11.07
CA ILE A 4 8.96 1.76 -10.66
C ILE A 4 8.95 1.81 -9.13
N ILE A 5 8.57 2.95 -8.58
CA ILE A 5 8.28 3.13 -7.16
C ILE A 5 6.83 3.62 -7.08
N LEU A 6 5.98 2.86 -6.40
CA LEU A 6 4.64 3.28 -6.02
C LEU A 6 4.71 3.81 -4.59
N ILE A 7 4.28 5.05 -4.39
CA ILE A 7 4.21 5.69 -3.06
C ILE A 7 2.73 5.92 -2.76
N GLU A 8 2.27 5.32 -1.69
CA GLU A 8 0.88 5.39 -1.23
C GLU A 8 0.80 6.37 -0.05
N LEU A 9 -0.03 7.39 -0.17
CA LEU A 9 -0.25 8.39 0.87
C LEU A 9 -1.74 8.41 1.22
N ASN A 10 -2.06 7.80 2.36
CA ASN A 10 -3.44 7.71 2.80
C ASN A 10 -3.99 9.08 3.20
N GLU A 11 -5.21 9.39 2.74
CA GLU A 11 -5.98 10.57 3.14
C GLU A 11 -5.26 11.92 3.00
N VAL A 12 -4.33 12.05 2.05
CA VAL A 12 -3.68 13.32 1.75
C VAL A 12 -4.37 13.98 0.55
N PRO A 13 -5.27 14.96 0.76
CA PRO A 13 -6.00 15.61 -0.32
C PRO A 13 -5.07 16.42 -1.23
N LEU A 14 -5.38 16.49 -2.53
CA LEU A 14 -4.60 17.23 -3.51
C LEU A 14 -4.39 18.69 -3.09
N ARG A 15 -5.41 19.33 -2.50
CA ARG A 15 -5.31 20.72 -1.99
C ARG A 15 -4.19 20.95 -0.98
N VAL A 16 -3.78 19.90 -0.24
CA VAL A 16 -2.65 19.99 0.71
C VAL A 16 -1.34 20.06 -0.05
N PHE A 17 -1.20 19.27 -1.12
CA PHE A 17 -0.04 19.36 -2.00
C PHE A 17 0.03 20.70 -2.70
N ASP A 18 -1.09 21.22 -3.25
CA ASP A 18 -1.14 22.51 -3.94
C ASP A 18 -0.67 23.62 -2.99
N ARG A 19 -1.24 23.68 -1.80
CA ARG A 19 -0.83 24.66 -0.78
C ARG A 19 0.65 24.52 -0.40
N TYR A 20 1.12 23.30 -0.20
CA TYR A 20 2.53 23.06 0.12
C TYR A 20 3.47 23.51 -0.99
N VAL A 21 3.08 23.29 -2.26
CA VAL A 21 3.86 23.71 -3.43
C VAL A 21 3.90 25.23 -3.56
N GLU A 22 2.78 25.91 -3.28
CA GLU A 22 2.71 27.39 -3.24
C GLU A 22 3.63 27.96 -2.16
N GLU A 23 3.55 27.45 -0.95
CA GLU A 23 4.37 27.92 0.18
C GLU A 23 5.86 27.53 0.06
N ARG A 24 6.16 26.43 -0.66
CA ARG A 24 7.51 25.87 -0.80
C ARG A 24 7.87 25.50 -2.24
N PRO A 25 7.93 26.51 -3.14
CA PRO A 25 8.06 26.29 -4.59
C PRO A 25 9.38 25.61 -5.02
N HIS A 26 10.41 25.63 -4.16
CA HIS A 26 11.70 25.02 -4.44
C HIS A 26 11.87 23.63 -3.77
N SER A 27 10.83 23.11 -3.11
CA SER A 27 10.87 21.79 -2.48
C SER A 27 10.95 20.64 -3.49
N HIS A 28 11.37 19.46 -3.02
CA HIS A 28 11.35 18.25 -3.85
C HIS A 28 9.94 17.88 -4.29
N VAL A 29 8.94 18.05 -3.43
CA VAL A 29 7.53 17.82 -3.75
C VAL A 29 7.10 18.73 -4.89
N ALA A 30 7.41 20.04 -4.82
CA ALA A 30 7.09 20.98 -5.88
C ALA A 30 7.74 20.60 -7.23
N ARG A 31 8.96 20.06 -7.20
CA ARG A 31 9.61 19.54 -8.44
C ARG A 31 8.89 18.33 -9.01
N VAL A 32 8.50 17.38 -8.15
CA VAL A 32 7.76 16.19 -8.58
C VAL A 32 6.41 16.59 -9.15
N MET A 33 5.65 17.42 -8.44
CA MET A 33 4.33 17.87 -8.90
C MET A 33 4.37 18.59 -10.25
N ARG A 34 5.35 19.47 -10.47
CA ARG A 34 5.51 20.18 -11.75
C ARG A 34 6.05 19.32 -12.88
N GLY A 35 6.85 18.31 -12.56
CA GLY A 35 7.50 17.42 -13.52
C GLY A 35 6.71 16.17 -13.87
N SER A 36 5.59 15.91 -13.22
CA SER A 36 4.77 14.71 -13.40
C SER A 36 3.43 15.00 -14.08
N ARG A 37 2.85 13.96 -14.68
CA ARG A 37 1.45 14.00 -15.10
C ARG A 37 0.58 13.72 -13.87
N GLN A 38 -0.47 14.51 -13.71
CA GLN A 38 -1.43 14.38 -12.63
C GLN A 38 -2.74 13.84 -13.18
N TYR A 39 -3.35 12.94 -12.47
CA TYR A 39 -4.64 12.36 -12.79
C TYR A 39 -5.51 12.38 -11.54
N GLU A 40 -6.75 12.74 -11.69
CA GLU A 40 -7.76 12.57 -10.67
C GLU A 40 -8.56 11.30 -11.01
N THR A 41 -8.75 10.45 -10.04
CA THR A 41 -9.52 9.21 -10.19
C THR A 41 -10.62 9.16 -9.14
N ILE A 42 -11.71 8.51 -9.46
CA ILE A 42 -12.80 8.20 -8.55
C ILE A 42 -12.92 6.68 -8.44
N THR A 43 -13.18 6.21 -7.23
CA THR A 43 -13.48 4.80 -7.04
C THR A 43 -14.90 4.48 -7.49
N GLU A 44 -15.11 3.26 -7.96
CA GLU A 44 -16.43 2.69 -8.26
C GLU A 44 -16.96 1.80 -7.11
N ASP A 45 -16.29 1.80 -5.96
CA ASP A 45 -16.71 1.05 -4.78
C ASP A 45 -18.14 1.41 -4.37
N LYS A 46 -18.93 0.40 -3.98
CA LYS A 46 -20.37 0.50 -3.75
C LYS A 46 -20.75 0.39 -2.29
N ILE A 47 -19.96 -0.33 -1.49
CA ILE A 47 -20.31 -0.67 -0.11
C ILE A 47 -19.96 0.50 0.79
N GLN A 48 -18.69 0.92 0.82
CA GLN A 48 -18.22 2.00 1.68
C GLN A 48 -16.92 2.60 1.17
N LEU A 49 -16.73 3.91 1.35
CA LEU A 49 -15.51 4.63 0.96
C LEU A 49 -14.55 4.77 2.15
N ASP A 50 -14.01 3.64 2.60
CA ASP A 50 -12.97 3.61 3.63
C ASP A 50 -11.61 3.21 3.04
N PRO A 51 -10.50 3.70 3.60
CA PRO A 51 -9.17 3.36 3.10
C PRO A 51 -8.90 1.85 3.03
N TRP A 52 -9.35 1.11 4.05
CA TRP A 52 -9.19 -0.35 4.09
C TRP A 52 -10.04 -1.10 3.06
N ILE A 53 -10.92 -0.42 2.33
CA ILE A 53 -11.70 -0.95 1.20
C ILE A 53 -11.14 -0.43 -0.13
N SER A 54 -10.92 0.89 -0.23
CA SER A 54 -10.48 1.52 -1.48
C SER A 54 -9.05 1.16 -1.88
N TRP A 55 -8.13 0.97 -0.92
CA TRP A 55 -6.78 0.48 -1.24
C TRP A 55 -6.78 -0.93 -1.82
N PRO A 56 -7.51 -1.93 -1.27
CA PRO A 56 -7.71 -3.22 -1.94
C PRO A 56 -8.26 -3.11 -3.36
N THR A 57 -9.23 -2.24 -3.60
CA THR A 57 -9.76 -1.97 -4.94
C THR A 57 -8.65 -1.52 -5.89
N MET A 58 -7.85 -0.56 -5.48
CA MET A 58 -6.72 -0.05 -6.26
C MET A 58 -5.64 -1.13 -6.47
N HIS A 59 -5.28 -1.86 -5.41
CA HIS A 59 -4.22 -2.88 -5.49
C HIS A 59 -4.59 -4.07 -6.36
N ARG A 60 -5.87 -4.39 -6.49
CA ARG A 60 -6.38 -5.60 -7.17
C ARG A 60 -7.06 -5.30 -8.50
N GLY A 61 -7.40 -4.03 -8.76
CA GLY A 61 -8.11 -3.63 -9.97
C GLY A 61 -9.54 -4.20 -10.06
N VAL A 62 -10.17 -4.49 -8.93
CA VAL A 62 -11.56 -4.95 -8.83
C VAL A 62 -12.25 -4.25 -7.67
N ILE A 63 -13.53 -3.93 -7.83
CA ILE A 63 -14.33 -3.21 -6.84
C ILE A 63 -14.64 -4.07 -5.60
N ASP A 64 -15.05 -3.41 -4.54
CA ASP A 64 -15.38 -3.97 -3.22
C ASP A 64 -16.42 -5.09 -3.27
N GLU A 65 -17.43 -4.99 -4.13
CA GLU A 65 -18.43 -6.05 -4.35
C GLU A 65 -17.81 -7.38 -4.82
N LYS A 66 -16.65 -7.33 -5.48
CA LYS A 66 -15.93 -8.52 -5.96
C LYS A 66 -14.91 -9.03 -4.96
N HIS A 67 -14.04 -8.15 -4.46
CA HIS A 67 -12.99 -8.60 -3.55
C HIS A 67 -13.49 -8.82 -2.12
N GLN A 68 -14.58 -8.22 -1.69
CA GLN A 68 -15.21 -8.39 -0.37
C GLN A 68 -14.23 -8.18 0.80
N ILE A 69 -13.23 -7.31 0.64
CA ILE A 69 -12.34 -6.89 1.72
C ILE A 69 -12.97 -5.66 2.36
N LEU A 70 -13.56 -5.83 3.52
CA LEU A 70 -14.37 -4.82 4.19
C LEU A 70 -13.83 -4.42 5.57
N HIS A 71 -12.85 -5.16 6.09
CA HIS A 71 -12.34 -4.96 7.45
C HIS A 71 -10.82 -5.13 7.51
N LEU A 72 -10.17 -4.36 8.39
CA LEU A 72 -8.79 -4.60 8.77
C LEU A 72 -8.68 -5.96 9.48
N GLY A 73 -7.59 -6.68 9.23
CA GLY A 73 -7.36 -8.01 9.81
C GLY A 73 -8.19 -9.15 9.20
N GLN A 74 -8.96 -8.88 8.14
CA GLN A 74 -9.67 -9.93 7.40
C GLN A 74 -8.68 -10.96 6.84
N ILE A 75 -9.04 -12.25 6.89
CA ILE A 75 -8.25 -13.33 6.26
C ILE A 75 -8.41 -13.25 4.75
N LEU A 76 -7.33 -13.00 4.01
CA LEU A 76 -7.37 -12.73 2.59
C LEU A 76 -6.90 -13.89 1.70
N LYS A 77 -6.58 -15.05 2.27
CA LYS A 77 -5.96 -16.17 1.53
C LYS A 77 -6.76 -16.58 0.27
N ASP A 78 -8.07 -16.63 0.36
CA ASP A 78 -8.91 -17.00 -0.78
C ASP A 78 -9.12 -15.82 -1.75
N VAL A 79 -9.22 -14.61 -1.20
CA VAL A 79 -9.27 -13.37 -2.00
C VAL A 79 -7.97 -13.19 -2.78
N ASP A 80 -6.82 -13.38 -2.14
CA ASP A 80 -5.49 -13.27 -2.76
C ASP A 80 -5.30 -14.27 -3.89
N ARG A 81 -5.90 -15.46 -3.78
CA ARG A 81 -5.87 -16.45 -4.84
C ARG A 81 -6.72 -16.04 -6.03
N GLN A 82 -7.88 -15.45 -5.79
CA GLN A 82 -8.84 -15.06 -6.84
C GLN A 82 -8.50 -13.69 -7.44
N TYR A 83 -8.14 -12.72 -6.61
CA TYR A 83 -7.82 -11.34 -6.95
C TYR A 83 -6.48 -10.94 -6.33
N PRO A 84 -5.35 -11.46 -6.83
CA PRO A 84 -4.03 -11.17 -6.27
C PRO A 84 -3.70 -9.68 -6.35
N PRO A 85 -3.04 -9.12 -5.33
CA PRO A 85 -2.61 -7.73 -5.37
C PRO A 85 -1.48 -7.52 -6.39
N ILE A 86 -1.30 -6.28 -6.83
CA ILE A 86 -0.35 -5.91 -7.89
C ILE A 86 1.07 -6.42 -7.64
N TRP A 87 1.54 -6.41 -6.40
CA TRP A 87 2.87 -6.92 -6.06
C TRP A 87 3.01 -8.42 -6.29
N ALA A 88 1.95 -9.19 -6.02
CA ALA A 88 1.95 -10.63 -6.30
C ALA A 88 1.92 -10.91 -7.81
N LEU A 89 1.17 -10.12 -8.58
CA LEU A 89 1.13 -10.22 -10.04
C LEU A 89 2.50 -9.91 -10.66
N LEU A 90 3.15 -8.83 -10.22
CA LEU A 90 4.47 -8.44 -10.69
C LEU A 90 5.54 -9.49 -10.36
N LYS A 91 5.48 -10.06 -9.15
CA LYS A 91 6.37 -11.15 -8.75
C LYS A 91 6.16 -12.39 -9.64
N LYS A 92 4.90 -12.76 -9.90
CA LYS A 92 4.56 -13.87 -10.80
C LYS A 92 5.06 -13.65 -12.23
N ASP A 93 5.12 -12.38 -12.68
CA ASP A 93 5.72 -11.97 -13.98
C ASP A 93 7.27 -11.95 -13.94
N GLY A 94 7.90 -12.47 -12.90
CA GLY A 94 9.35 -12.54 -12.76
C GLY A 94 10.03 -11.22 -12.42
N ARG A 95 9.28 -10.21 -11.96
CA ARG A 95 9.83 -8.93 -11.52
C ARG A 95 10.39 -9.05 -10.11
N LYS A 96 11.46 -8.31 -9.86
CA LYS A 96 11.95 -8.09 -8.49
C LYS A 96 11.04 -7.07 -7.81
N VAL A 97 10.35 -7.49 -6.79
CA VAL A 97 9.34 -6.68 -6.08
C VAL A 97 9.74 -6.52 -4.63
N GLY A 98 9.51 -5.35 -4.07
CA GLY A 98 9.54 -5.09 -2.64
C GLY A 98 8.23 -4.48 -2.18
N VAL A 99 7.79 -4.82 -0.98
CA VAL A 99 6.58 -4.29 -0.34
C VAL A 99 6.96 -3.69 1.00
N PHE A 100 6.50 -2.47 1.27
CA PHE A 100 6.78 -1.78 2.53
C PHE A 100 5.51 -1.10 3.05
N GLY A 101 4.89 -1.70 4.05
CA GLY A 101 3.77 -1.11 4.79
C GLY A 101 2.50 -0.89 3.97
N SER A 102 2.37 -1.50 2.79
CA SER A 102 1.16 -1.36 1.97
C SER A 102 -0.04 -1.98 2.69
N LEU A 103 -1.16 -1.28 2.68
CA LEU A 103 -2.35 -1.71 3.43
C LEU A 103 -2.83 -3.10 2.98
N HIS A 104 -3.20 -3.93 3.93
CA HIS A 104 -3.53 -5.36 3.74
C HIS A 104 -2.36 -6.25 3.28
N SER A 105 -1.11 -5.79 3.42
CA SER A 105 0.06 -6.65 3.27
C SER A 105 0.37 -7.48 4.54
N ASN A 106 -0.47 -7.39 5.57
CA ASN A 106 -0.39 -8.16 6.81
C ASN A 106 -0.74 -9.65 6.65
N ASN A 107 -1.46 -10.00 5.60
CA ASN A 107 -1.62 -11.40 5.22
C ASN A 107 -0.35 -11.86 4.51
N LEU A 108 0.57 -12.44 5.28
CA LEU A 108 1.83 -12.92 4.74
C LEU A 108 1.58 -13.99 3.70
N PRO A 109 2.02 -13.78 2.46
CA PRO A 109 2.04 -14.86 1.49
C PRO A 109 3.07 -15.91 1.92
N ASP A 110 2.82 -17.17 1.62
CA ASP A 110 3.73 -18.29 1.92
C ASP A 110 5.14 -18.04 1.34
N ASP A 111 5.22 -17.25 0.28
CA ASP A 111 6.42 -16.86 -0.46
C ASP A 111 6.97 -15.48 -0.10
N ALA A 112 6.61 -14.91 1.04
CA ALA A 112 7.06 -13.57 1.47
C ALA A 112 8.59 -13.38 1.43
N LYS A 113 9.34 -14.46 1.70
CA LYS A 113 10.81 -14.46 1.66
C LYS A 113 11.41 -14.44 0.26
N GLU A 114 10.62 -14.63 -0.78
CA GLU A 114 11.06 -14.56 -2.17
C GLU A 114 10.96 -13.13 -2.75
N TYR A 115 10.34 -12.20 -2.01
CA TYR A 115 10.36 -10.79 -2.36
C TYR A 115 11.76 -10.20 -2.09
N SER A 116 12.14 -9.14 -2.80
CA SER A 116 13.39 -8.42 -2.53
C SER A 116 13.42 -7.86 -1.11
N PHE A 117 12.27 -7.40 -0.63
CA PHE A 117 11.96 -7.12 0.77
C PHE A 117 10.44 -7.19 0.95
N TYR A 118 10.02 -7.50 2.17
CA TYR A 118 8.60 -7.49 2.55
C TYR A 118 8.47 -7.02 4.00
N VAL A 119 7.82 -5.89 4.19
CA VAL A 119 7.46 -5.35 5.50
C VAL A 119 5.94 -5.23 5.51
N THR A 120 5.30 -5.91 6.45
CA THR A 120 3.84 -5.88 6.57
C THR A 120 3.33 -4.50 6.95
N ASP A 121 2.03 -4.25 6.76
CA ASP A 121 1.42 -3.00 7.18
C ASP A 121 1.44 -2.83 8.72
N PHE A 122 1.11 -1.64 9.19
CA PHE A 122 1.16 -1.30 10.62
C PHE A 122 -0.05 -1.80 11.42
N PHE A 123 -1.05 -2.41 10.78
CA PHE A 123 -2.16 -3.12 11.43
C PHE A 123 -1.90 -4.63 11.55
N ALA A 124 -0.73 -5.11 11.15
CA ALA A 124 -0.38 -6.52 11.25
C ALA A 124 -0.41 -7.02 12.69
N HIS A 125 -0.97 -8.21 12.91
CA HIS A 125 -1.00 -8.84 14.22
C HIS A 125 0.37 -9.31 14.67
N GLU A 126 1.22 -9.70 13.72
CA GLU A 126 2.57 -10.21 13.97
C GLU A 126 3.63 -9.29 13.39
N VAL A 127 4.75 -9.19 14.11
CA VAL A 127 5.93 -8.45 13.65
C VAL A 127 6.66 -9.31 12.62
N PHE A 128 6.53 -8.97 11.36
CA PHE A 128 7.25 -9.64 10.29
C PHE A 128 7.93 -8.64 9.35
N ALA A 129 9.19 -8.94 9.01
CA ALA A 129 9.89 -8.29 7.91
C ALA A 129 10.87 -9.25 7.26
N HIS A 130 11.06 -9.08 5.97
CA HIS A 130 12.10 -9.74 5.20
C HIS A 130 12.83 -8.68 4.35
N PRO A 131 14.17 -8.64 4.35
CA PRO A 131 15.06 -9.39 5.25
C PRO A 131 14.92 -8.93 6.72
N LYS A 132 15.47 -9.70 7.64
CA LYS A 132 15.30 -9.48 9.11
C LYS A 132 15.83 -8.12 9.60
N GLU A 133 16.75 -7.53 8.87
CA GLU A 133 17.30 -6.20 9.15
C GLU A 133 16.25 -5.10 9.12
N LEU A 134 15.08 -5.35 8.51
CA LEU A 134 13.96 -4.44 8.46
C LEU A 134 12.99 -4.59 9.65
N LEU A 135 13.18 -5.59 10.52
CA LEU A 135 12.34 -5.80 11.70
C LEU A 135 12.21 -4.56 12.61
N PRO A 136 13.28 -3.75 12.86
CA PRO A 136 13.15 -2.57 13.69
C PRO A 136 12.12 -1.56 13.16
N PHE A 137 12.01 -1.41 11.83
CA PHE A 137 11.00 -0.54 11.22
C PHE A 137 9.59 -1.05 11.46
N GLN A 138 9.37 -2.36 11.27
CA GLN A 138 8.06 -2.96 11.50
C GLN A 138 7.67 -2.91 12.98
N GLN A 139 8.61 -3.13 13.88
CA GLN A 139 8.37 -3.02 15.31
C GLN A 139 7.97 -1.60 15.72
N LEU A 140 8.65 -0.59 15.17
CA LEU A 140 8.28 0.81 15.36
C LEU A 140 6.87 1.10 14.86
N ASN A 141 6.54 0.68 13.63
CA ASN A 141 5.22 0.86 13.03
C ASN A 141 4.10 0.30 13.92
N ILE A 142 4.25 -0.96 14.36
CA ILE A 142 3.25 -1.62 15.20
C ILE A 142 3.14 -0.96 16.59
N THR A 143 4.25 -0.56 17.18
CA THR A 143 4.26 0.15 18.47
C THR A 143 3.50 1.48 18.37
N MET A 144 3.83 2.28 17.36
CA MET A 144 3.16 3.58 17.13
C MET A 144 1.64 3.43 16.93
N THR A 145 1.22 2.39 16.23
CA THR A 145 -0.21 2.15 15.99
C THR A 145 -0.94 1.74 17.27
N ARG A 146 -0.33 0.88 18.08
CA ARG A 146 -0.92 0.40 19.35
C ARG A 146 -1.01 1.48 20.42
N GLU A 147 -0.06 2.40 20.45
CA GLU A 147 -0.05 3.53 21.41
C GLU A 147 -1.00 4.66 21.00
N SER A 148 -1.45 4.67 19.74
CA SER A 148 -2.36 5.69 19.19
C SER A 148 -3.83 5.27 19.19
N ALA A 149 -4.13 4.02 19.54
CA ALA A 149 -5.47 3.46 19.61
C ALA A 149 -6.00 3.47 21.05
#